data_22a4c5453572f67d87ebbc365b6056b5
#
_entry.id   22a4c5453572f67d87ebbc365b6056b5
#
_cell.length_a   1.000
_cell.length_b   1.000
_cell.length_c   1.000
_cell.angle_alpha   90.00
_cell.angle_beta   90.00
_cell.angle_gamma   90.00
#
_symmetry.space_group_name_H-M   'P 1'
#
loop_
_entity.id
_entity.type
_entity.pdbx_description
1 polymer ?
#
loop_
_entity_poly.entity_id
_entity_poly.type
_entity_poly.pdbx_seq_one_letter_code
_entity_poly.pdbx_strand_id
1 'polypeptide(L)'
;MSPANIMIIRNQTKLPLIIDAGLGQASDATIAMELGCDGVLVNTAIAKAKKPFVMATAFKNAVIAGRQSYLSGRIEKTLTGGASSPTKGII
;
A
#
# COMPACT_ATOMS: atom_id res chain seq x y z
N MET A 1 -3.99 -9.55 -6.58
CA MET A 1 -4.02 -9.25 -5.12
C MET A 1 -5.39 -8.74 -4.76
N SER A 2 -5.97 -9.26 -3.70
CA SER A 2 -7.30 -8.84 -3.26
C SER A 2 -7.20 -8.11 -1.92
N PRO A 3 -7.50 -6.81 -1.89
CA PRO A 3 -7.48 -6.05 -0.63
C PRO A 3 -8.38 -6.65 0.44
N ALA A 4 -9.57 -7.15 0.05
CA ALA A 4 -10.48 -7.77 1.00
C ALA A 4 -9.88 -9.00 1.68
N ASN A 5 -9.20 -9.85 0.91
CA ASN A 5 -8.56 -11.04 1.45
C ASN A 5 -7.40 -10.67 2.39
N ILE A 6 -6.64 -9.64 2.04
CA ILE A 6 -5.55 -9.17 2.90
C ILE A 6 -6.10 -8.67 4.23
N MET A 7 -7.18 -7.92 4.21
CA MET A 7 -7.82 -7.43 5.42
C MET A 7 -8.32 -8.56 6.31
N ILE A 8 -8.92 -9.58 5.72
CA ILE A 8 -9.41 -10.74 6.47
C ILE A 8 -8.24 -11.43 7.18
N ILE A 9 -7.15 -11.68 6.46
CA ILE A 9 -5.97 -12.34 7.03
C ILE A 9 -5.36 -11.45 8.12
N ARG A 10 -5.23 -10.14 7.87
CA ARG A 10 -4.64 -9.23 8.85
C ARG A 10 -5.43 -9.19 10.15
N ASN A 11 -6.74 -9.26 10.06
CA ASN A 11 -7.59 -9.24 11.25
C ASN A 11 -7.54 -10.54 12.06
N GLN A 12 -7.12 -11.64 11.44
CA GLN A 12 -7.08 -12.94 12.10
C GLN A 12 -5.74 -13.29 12.72
N THR A 13 -4.70 -12.49 12.48
CA THR A 13 -3.37 -12.81 12.99
C THR A 13 -2.62 -11.55 13.38
N LYS A 14 -1.78 -11.69 14.41
CA LYS A 14 -0.83 -10.65 14.81
C LYS A 14 0.58 -10.98 14.36
N LEU A 15 0.76 -12.11 13.69
CA LEU A 15 2.06 -12.49 13.15
C LEU A 15 2.44 -11.56 12.00
N PRO A 16 3.74 -11.45 11.70
CA PRO A 16 4.17 -10.68 10.52
C PRO A 16 3.51 -11.23 9.27
N LEU A 17 2.97 -10.33 8.47
CA LEU A 17 2.26 -10.66 7.24
C LEU A 17 3.01 -10.07 6.04
N ILE A 18 3.49 -10.94 5.17
CA ILE A 18 4.22 -10.57 3.97
C ILE A 18 3.43 -11.02 2.76
N ILE A 19 3.23 -10.10 1.82
CA ILE A 19 2.49 -10.37 0.59
C ILE A 19 3.47 -10.59 -0.55
N ASP A 20 3.30 -11.69 -1.27
CA ASP A 20 4.19 -12.09 -2.35
C ASP A 20 3.51 -12.07 -3.72
N ALA A 21 2.25 -12.44 -3.81
CA ALA A 21 1.63 -12.72 -5.08
C ALA A 21 0.95 -11.51 -5.72
N GLY A 22 1.03 -11.42 -7.04
CA GLY A 22 0.22 -10.50 -7.82
C GLY A 22 0.62 -9.04 -7.76
N LEU A 23 1.86 -8.75 -7.38
CA LEU A 23 2.35 -7.38 -7.38
C LEU A 23 2.85 -7.04 -8.77
N GLY A 24 2.04 -6.31 -9.54
CA GLY A 24 2.37 -5.92 -10.91
C GLY A 24 3.02 -4.55 -11.02
N GLN A 25 2.75 -3.68 -10.07
CA GLN A 25 3.27 -2.31 -10.08
C GLN A 25 3.41 -1.78 -8.65
N ALA A 26 4.13 -0.68 -8.52
CA ALA A 26 4.48 -0.13 -7.22
C ALA A 26 3.27 0.23 -6.36
N SER A 27 2.19 0.69 -6.98
CA SER A 27 0.96 1.05 -6.23
C SER A 27 0.34 -0.15 -5.51
N ASP A 28 0.53 -1.36 -6.00
CA ASP A 28 0.05 -2.56 -5.31
C ASP A 28 0.74 -2.74 -3.96
N ALA A 29 2.03 -2.42 -3.90
CA ALA A 29 2.78 -2.48 -2.65
C ALA A 29 2.30 -1.43 -1.65
N THR A 30 2.00 -0.23 -2.12
CA THR A 30 1.46 0.83 -1.26
C THR A 30 0.14 0.38 -0.64
N ILE A 31 -0.77 -0.17 -1.44
CA ILE A 31 -2.06 -0.66 -0.96
C ILE A 31 -1.87 -1.75 0.10
N ALA A 32 -0.98 -2.71 -0.16
CA ALA A 32 -0.71 -3.79 0.79
C ALA A 32 -0.23 -3.23 2.14
N MET A 33 0.69 -2.29 2.10
CA MET A 33 1.22 -1.70 3.32
C MET A 33 0.17 -0.86 4.06
N GLU A 34 -0.69 -0.16 3.34
CA GLU A 34 -1.79 0.60 3.93
C GLU A 34 -2.81 -0.30 4.61
N LEU A 35 -2.93 -1.55 4.18
CA LEU A 35 -3.81 -2.55 4.81
C LEU A 35 -3.19 -3.18 6.06
N GLY A 36 -1.99 -2.81 6.40
CA GLY A 36 -1.31 -3.27 7.61
C GLY A 36 -0.37 -4.44 7.42
N CYS A 37 0.00 -4.78 6.19
CA CYS A 37 1.03 -5.78 5.96
C CYS A 37 2.37 -5.28 6.48
N ASP A 38 3.22 -6.22 6.88
CA ASP A 38 4.54 -5.89 7.43
C ASP A 38 5.60 -5.79 6.35
N GLY A 39 5.34 -6.37 5.20
CA GLY A 39 6.27 -6.29 4.08
C GLY A 39 5.66 -6.86 2.81
N VAL A 40 6.38 -6.67 1.72
CA VAL A 40 6.02 -7.23 0.41
C VAL A 40 7.23 -7.93 -0.18
N LEU A 41 6.97 -8.99 -0.92
CA LEU A 41 7.98 -9.70 -1.67
C LEU A 41 7.70 -9.44 -3.15
N VAL A 42 8.68 -8.87 -3.84
CA VAL A 42 8.52 -8.54 -5.25
C VAL A 42 9.72 -9.05 -6.04
N ASN A 43 9.45 -9.67 -7.16
CA ASN A 43 10.51 -10.20 -8.02
C ASN A 43 10.20 -9.92 -9.48
N THR A 44 9.17 -10.56 -10.03
CA THR A 44 8.86 -10.50 -11.46
C THR A 44 8.58 -9.07 -11.94
N ALA A 45 7.88 -8.27 -11.16
CA ALA A 45 7.56 -6.90 -11.55
C ALA A 45 8.83 -6.06 -11.75
N ILE A 46 9.85 -6.31 -10.95
CA ILE A 46 11.14 -5.63 -11.10
C ILE A 46 11.94 -6.24 -12.23
N ALA A 47 12.07 -7.57 -12.23
CA ALA A 47 12.90 -8.27 -13.20
C ALA A 47 12.44 -8.06 -14.65
N LYS A 48 11.13 -7.98 -14.88
CA LYS A 48 10.55 -7.80 -16.23
C LYS A 48 10.24 -6.35 -16.57
N ALA A 49 10.53 -5.42 -15.70
CA ALA A 49 10.32 -4.01 -15.99
C ALA A 49 11.29 -3.55 -17.09
N LYS A 50 10.87 -2.56 -17.86
CA LYS A 50 11.74 -1.96 -18.88
C LYS A 50 12.97 -1.32 -18.26
N LYS A 51 12.83 -0.78 -17.06
CA LYS A 51 13.91 -0.18 -16.29
C LYS A 51 13.90 -0.77 -14.87
N PRO A 52 14.53 -1.93 -14.67
CA PRO A 52 14.44 -2.66 -13.41
C PRO A 52 14.91 -1.85 -12.20
N PHE A 53 15.98 -1.09 -12.33
CA PHE A 53 16.48 -0.30 -11.19
C PHE A 53 15.51 0.81 -10.81
N VAL A 54 14.87 1.44 -11.78
CA VAL A 54 13.84 2.47 -11.51
C VAL A 54 12.64 1.83 -10.85
N MET A 55 12.22 0.66 -11.33
CA MET A 55 11.09 -0.06 -10.73
C MET A 55 11.40 -0.51 -9.30
N ALA A 56 12.63 -0.95 -9.03
CA ALA A 56 13.04 -1.31 -7.68
C ALA A 56 12.95 -0.11 -6.73
N THR A 57 13.40 1.06 -7.19
CA THR A 57 13.28 2.29 -6.40
C THR A 57 11.82 2.67 -6.17
N ALA A 58 10.98 2.51 -7.18
CA ALA A 58 9.56 2.79 -7.06
C ALA A 58 8.90 1.89 -6.01
N PHE A 59 9.22 0.60 -5.98
CA PHE A 59 8.69 -0.31 -4.97
C PHE A 59 9.19 0.06 -3.56
N LYS A 60 10.45 0.42 -3.44
CA LYS A 60 10.99 0.90 -2.16
C LYS A 60 10.19 2.08 -1.64
N ASN A 61 10.00 3.09 -2.47
CA ASN A 61 9.26 4.29 -2.08
C ASN A 61 7.79 4.00 -1.80
N ALA A 62 7.19 3.09 -2.56
CA ALA A 62 5.80 2.67 -2.37
C ALA A 62 5.60 2.00 -1.01
N VAL A 63 6.52 1.14 -0.61
CA VAL A 63 6.48 0.47 0.70
C VAL A 63 6.60 1.50 1.82
N ILE A 64 7.54 2.40 1.71
CA ILE A 64 7.73 3.45 2.71
C ILE A 64 6.48 4.32 2.83
N ALA A 65 5.94 4.77 1.72
CA ALA A 65 4.74 5.60 1.71
C ALA A 65 3.55 4.86 2.32
N GLY A 66 3.34 3.61 1.94
CA GLY A 66 2.26 2.81 2.48
C GLY A 66 2.38 2.59 3.97
N ARG A 67 3.59 2.33 4.46
CA ARG A 67 3.83 2.16 5.89
C ARG A 67 3.58 3.45 6.67
N GLN A 68 4.04 4.56 6.14
CA GLN A 68 3.81 5.87 6.77
C GLN A 68 2.31 6.19 6.82
N SER A 69 1.60 5.91 5.74
CA SER A 69 0.15 6.11 5.68
C SER A 69 -0.56 5.26 6.74
N TYR A 70 -0.19 3.99 6.85
CA TYR A 70 -0.76 3.08 7.83
C TYR A 70 -0.52 3.57 9.27
N LEU A 71 0.71 3.97 9.57
CA LEU A 71 1.08 4.43 10.91
C LEU A 71 0.43 5.77 11.27
N SER A 72 0.21 6.64 10.29
CA SER A 72 -0.46 7.92 10.51
C SER A 72 -1.94 7.77 10.81
N GLY A 73 -2.53 6.67 10.37
CA GLY A 73 -3.96 6.50 10.44
C GLY A 73 -4.69 7.27 9.34
N ARG A 74 -5.83 6.76 8.99
CA ARG A 74 -6.63 7.36 7.94
C ARG A 74 -7.52 8.43 8.50
N ILE A 75 -7.65 9.53 7.77
CA ILE A 75 -8.65 10.53 8.12
C ILE A 75 -10.04 9.92 8.01
N GLU A 76 -10.93 10.26 8.95
CA GLU A 76 -12.29 9.77 8.95
C GLU A 76 -13.04 10.28 7.73
N LYS A 77 -13.75 9.38 7.06
CA LYS A 77 -14.60 9.76 5.94
C LYS A 77 -15.86 10.42 6.46
N THR A 78 -16.19 11.58 5.90
CA THR A 78 -17.47 12.21 6.17
C THR A 78 -18.41 11.90 5.03
N LEU A 79 -19.66 11.54 5.37
CA LEU A 79 -20.70 11.29 4.37
C LEU A 79 -21.17 12.58 3.71
N THR A 80 -21.00 13.69 4.39
CA THR A 80 -21.30 15.01 3.85
C THR A 80 -20.03 15.59 3.25
N GLY A 81 -19.62 15.03 2.14
CA GLY A 81 -18.36 15.42 1.52
C GLY A 81 -18.20 16.92 1.28
N GLY A 82 -19.32 17.63 1.17
CA GLY A 82 -19.27 19.08 1.03
C GLY A 82 -18.77 19.82 2.26
N ALA A 83 -18.66 19.15 3.38
CA ALA A 83 -18.11 19.76 4.59
C ALA A 83 -16.61 20.01 4.49
N SER A 84 -15.95 19.35 3.58
CA SER A 84 -14.53 19.53 3.42
C SER A 84 -14.22 20.89 2.87
N SER A 85 -13.33 21.60 3.55
CA SER A 85 -12.77 22.81 2.97
C SER A 85 -12.02 22.44 1.70
N PRO A 86 -12.11 23.23 0.63
CA PRO A 86 -11.37 22.98 -0.59
C PRO A 86 -9.86 22.87 -0.36
N THR A 87 -9.36 23.50 0.68
CA THR A 87 -7.91 23.49 0.96
C THR A 87 -7.44 22.27 1.73
N LYS A 88 -8.33 21.49 2.28
CA LYS A 88 -7.92 20.38 3.16
C LYS A 88 -7.22 19.23 2.46
N GLY A 89 -7.49 19.03 1.21
CA GLY A 89 -6.82 17.98 0.45
C GLY A 89 -5.64 18.49 -0.35
N ILE A 90 -5.29 19.74 -0.23
CA ILE A 90 -4.25 20.36 -1.03
C ILE A 90 -2.99 20.45 -0.19
N ILE A 91 -1.97 19.90 -0.74
CA ILE A 91 -0.65 19.89 -0.11
C ILE A 91 0.31 20.70 -0.93
#